data_304ccf04e8fde60d2cea2cfbf8540153
#
_entry.id   304ccf04e8fde60d2cea2cfbf8540153
#
_cell.length_a   1.000
_cell.length_b   1.000
_cell.length_c   1.000
_cell.angle_alpha   90.00
_cell.angle_beta   90.00
_cell.angle_gamma   90.00
#
_symmetry.space_group_name_H-M   'P 1'
#
loop_
_entity.id
_entity.type
_entity.pdbx_description
1 polymer ?
#
loop_
_entity_poly.entity_id
_entity_poly.type
_entity_poly.pdbx_seq_one_letter_code
_entity_poly.pdbx_strand_id
1 'polypeptide(L)'
;MRVLFLSPGDLEAQLKRLPLAAAIGRDLKASIQVACPLAAAPLWKLLPVVEKQLPFEFEGVTLADWANLLGCVREPDFQACLNFASGWNLDLLLSLSHIPVRVARGGFSCTAPVAADAPAEAFLKPLGLQSDQEQVCISLPPKALEQARSKQPAGDGPLLLLAPSQTPQDWSEQHWSALEEAVRGRITGGRCQRLQSGSIVQQTAQLASADGVVSSSSVASGLAKCCGVSVVELQQLAAGQALAQLPLESVLKALGIA
;
A
#
# COMPACT_ATOMS: atom_id res chain seq x y z
N MET A 1 12.72 -18.18 -8.94
CA MET A 1 12.13 -18.54 -7.63
C MET A 1 10.67 -18.12 -7.61
N ARG A 2 9.78 -18.90 -6.98
CA ARG A 2 8.37 -18.50 -6.77
C ARG A 2 8.08 -18.35 -5.29
N VAL A 3 7.41 -17.27 -4.94
CA VAL A 3 7.09 -16.95 -3.55
C VAL A 3 5.60 -16.70 -3.40
N LEU A 4 5.01 -17.29 -2.38
CA LEU A 4 3.62 -17.08 -2.00
C LEU A 4 3.53 -16.03 -0.89
N PHE A 5 2.60 -15.08 -1.02
CA PHE A 5 2.17 -14.21 0.05
C PHE A 5 0.75 -14.59 0.49
N LEU A 6 0.57 -14.83 1.78
CA LEU A 6 -0.75 -14.92 2.39
C LEU A 6 -0.98 -13.62 3.16
N SER A 7 -1.74 -12.73 2.55
CA SER A 7 -1.83 -11.32 2.94
C SER A 7 -3.26 -10.93 3.34
N PRO A 8 -3.68 -11.20 4.57
CA PRO A 8 -4.95 -10.77 5.13
C PRO A 8 -4.97 -9.27 5.42
N GLY A 9 -6.14 -8.74 5.75
CA GLY A 9 -6.35 -7.39 6.25
C GLY A 9 -6.69 -6.38 5.16
N ASP A 10 -6.83 -5.13 5.59
CA ASP A 10 -7.26 -4.00 4.78
C ASP A 10 -6.16 -3.46 3.85
N LEU A 11 -6.49 -2.42 3.09
CA LEU A 11 -5.56 -1.78 2.15
C LEU A 11 -4.32 -1.21 2.82
N GLU A 12 -4.43 -0.71 4.04
CA GLU A 12 -3.28 -0.18 4.76
C GLU A 12 -2.28 -1.30 5.11
N ALA A 13 -2.79 -2.45 5.57
CA ALA A 13 -1.97 -3.62 5.82
C ALA A 13 -1.31 -4.15 4.54
N GLN A 14 -2.01 -4.10 3.42
CA GLN A 14 -1.46 -4.49 2.12
C GLN A 14 -0.33 -3.55 1.67
N LEU A 15 -0.53 -2.23 1.78
CA LEU A 15 0.47 -1.23 1.41
C LEU A 15 1.79 -1.42 2.18
N LYS A 16 1.72 -1.75 3.47
CA LYS A 16 2.91 -2.05 4.29
C LYS A 16 3.69 -3.28 3.83
N ARG A 17 3.10 -4.16 3.00
CA ARG A 17 3.72 -5.39 2.49
C ARG A 17 4.25 -5.27 1.06
N LEU A 18 3.87 -4.23 0.32
CA LEU A 18 4.37 -4.00 -1.04
C LEU A 18 5.91 -3.87 -1.09
N PRO A 19 6.57 -3.14 -0.17
CA PRO A 19 8.03 -3.05 -0.16
C PRO A 19 8.71 -4.41 -0.02
N LEU A 20 8.13 -5.31 0.78
CA LEU A 20 8.68 -6.66 0.93
C LEU A 20 8.63 -7.45 -0.38
N ALA A 21 7.48 -7.37 -1.06
CA ALA A 21 7.32 -8.05 -2.35
C ALA A 21 8.27 -7.45 -3.40
N ALA A 22 8.43 -6.13 -3.43
CA ALA A 22 9.36 -5.46 -4.32
C ALA A 22 10.82 -5.90 -4.07
N ALA A 23 11.25 -5.95 -2.81
CA ALA A 23 12.57 -6.41 -2.41
C ALA A 23 12.83 -7.87 -2.83
N ILE A 24 11.87 -8.78 -2.54
CA ILE A 24 11.96 -10.18 -2.93
C ILE A 24 12.06 -10.34 -4.46
N GLY A 25 11.22 -9.60 -5.19
CA GLY A 25 11.25 -9.63 -6.65
C GLY A 25 12.57 -9.17 -7.24
N ARG A 26 13.14 -8.09 -6.71
CA ARG A 26 14.39 -7.49 -7.15
C ARG A 26 15.59 -8.39 -6.81
N ASP A 27 15.72 -8.77 -5.53
CA ASP A 27 16.96 -9.39 -5.02
C ASP A 27 17.02 -10.89 -5.31
N LEU A 28 15.87 -11.58 -5.28
CA LEU A 28 15.80 -13.01 -5.58
C LEU A 28 15.35 -13.31 -7.01
N LYS A 29 15.04 -12.29 -7.81
CA LYS A 29 14.43 -12.43 -9.15
C LYS A 29 13.23 -13.39 -9.11
N ALA A 30 12.44 -13.26 -8.04
CA ALA A 30 11.32 -14.13 -7.76
C ALA A 30 10.04 -13.59 -8.39
N SER A 31 9.18 -14.49 -8.89
CA SER A 31 7.79 -14.16 -9.17
C SER A 31 6.94 -14.41 -7.93
N ILE A 32 5.97 -13.55 -7.70
CA ILE A 32 5.15 -13.58 -6.48
C ILE A 32 3.71 -13.88 -6.86
N GLN A 33 3.09 -14.78 -6.11
CA GLN A 33 1.63 -14.93 -6.08
C GLN A 33 1.11 -14.49 -4.72
N VAL A 34 -0.01 -13.77 -4.72
CA VAL A 34 -0.56 -13.18 -3.49
C VAL A 34 -1.98 -13.63 -3.28
N ALA A 35 -2.25 -14.33 -2.18
CA ALA A 35 -3.59 -14.53 -1.68
C ALA A 35 -3.96 -13.32 -0.80
N CYS A 36 -4.99 -12.59 -1.19
CA CYS A 36 -5.42 -11.35 -0.53
C CYS A 36 -6.93 -11.14 -0.70
N PRO A 37 -7.56 -10.30 0.14
CA PRO A 37 -8.95 -9.91 -0.05
C PRO A 37 -9.20 -9.35 -1.45
N LEU A 38 -10.39 -9.62 -2.00
CA LEU A 38 -10.76 -9.20 -3.36
C LEU A 38 -10.58 -7.69 -3.56
N ALA A 39 -10.91 -6.90 -2.56
CA ALA A 39 -10.75 -5.43 -2.59
C ALA A 39 -9.28 -4.99 -2.75
N ALA A 40 -8.32 -5.80 -2.32
CA ALA A 40 -6.89 -5.50 -2.39
C ALA A 40 -6.22 -6.02 -3.68
N ALA A 41 -6.82 -6.94 -4.40
CA ALA A 41 -6.24 -7.53 -5.60
C ALA A 41 -5.81 -6.48 -6.65
N PRO A 42 -6.57 -5.39 -6.92
CA PRO A 42 -6.15 -4.35 -7.85
C PRO A 42 -4.86 -3.62 -7.43
N LEU A 43 -4.58 -3.49 -6.12
CA LEU A 43 -3.34 -2.90 -5.61
C LEU A 43 -2.14 -3.78 -5.97
N TRP A 44 -2.23 -5.08 -5.69
CA TRP A 44 -1.16 -6.03 -5.97
C TRP A 44 -0.87 -6.17 -7.46
N LYS A 45 -1.88 -5.95 -8.31
CA LYS A 45 -1.71 -5.97 -9.77
C LYS A 45 -0.83 -4.83 -10.29
N LEU A 46 -0.69 -3.75 -9.53
CA LEU A 46 0.19 -2.63 -9.89
C LEU A 46 1.68 -2.95 -9.69
N LEU A 47 2.01 -4.01 -8.96
CA LEU A 47 3.39 -4.40 -8.70
C LEU A 47 3.85 -5.42 -9.76
N PRO A 48 4.84 -5.08 -10.65
CA PRO A 48 5.21 -5.94 -11.78
C PRO A 48 5.72 -7.33 -11.40
N VAL A 49 6.28 -7.48 -10.21
CA VAL A 49 6.79 -8.77 -9.68
C VAL A 49 5.65 -9.73 -9.27
N VAL A 50 4.42 -9.24 -9.16
CA VAL A 50 3.25 -10.05 -8.81
C VAL A 50 2.64 -10.67 -10.06
N GLU A 51 2.91 -11.96 -10.25
CA GLU A 51 2.44 -12.74 -11.38
C GLU A 51 0.93 -13.01 -11.32
N LYS A 52 0.43 -13.32 -10.12
CA LYS A 52 -0.98 -13.72 -9.93
C LYS A 52 -1.51 -13.24 -8.57
N GLN A 53 -2.72 -12.73 -8.58
CA GLN A 53 -3.52 -12.49 -7.39
C GLN A 53 -4.52 -13.62 -7.22
N LEU A 54 -4.61 -14.16 -6.02
CA LEU A 54 -5.55 -15.19 -5.59
C LEU A 54 -6.54 -14.51 -4.63
N PRO A 55 -7.70 -14.04 -5.10
CA PRO A 55 -8.70 -13.45 -4.22
C PRO A 55 -9.12 -14.46 -3.16
N PHE A 56 -8.91 -14.14 -1.89
CA PHE A 56 -9.22 -15.00 -0.78
C PHE A 56 -9.52 -14.16 0.48
N GLU A 57 -10.72 -14.34 1.00
CA GLU A 57 -11.12 -13.74 2.26
C GLU A 57 -10.67 -14.67 3.39
N PHE A 58 -9.88 -14.14 4.35
CA PHE A 58 -9.31 -14.97 5.43
C PHE A 58 -10.31 -15.22 6.56
N GLU A 59 -11.44 -14.54 6.57
CA GLU A 59 -12.52 -14.65 7.54
C GLU A 59 -13.82 -15.14 6.87
N GLY A 60 -14.61 -15.93 7.58
CA GLY A 60 -15.89 -16.41 7.07
C GLY A 60 -15.81 -17.40 5.91
N VAL A 61 -14.65 -17.98 5.64
CA VAL A 61 -14.40 -18.90 4.52
C VAL A 61 -14.89 -20.32 4.80
N THR A 62 -15.36 -20.96 3.75
CA THR A 62 -15.83 -22.36 3.78
C THR A 62 -14.67 -23.34 3.58
N LEU A 63 -14.91 -24.64 3.88
CA LEU A 63 -13.95 -25.69 3.57
C LEU A 63 -13.63 -25.80 2.07
N ALA A 64 -14.60 -25.48 1.21
CA ALA A 64 -14.41 -25.46 -0.24
C ALA A 64 -13.43 -24.39 -0.67
N ASP A 65 -13.50 -23.19 -0.05
CA ASP A 65 -12.56 -22.10 -0.34
C ASP A 65 -11.13 -22.48 0.07
N TRP A 66 -10.97 -23.12 1.23
CA TRP A 66 -9.69 -23.65 1.68
C TRP A 66 -9.12 -24.72 0.73
N ALA A 67 -9.98 -25.64 0.26
CA ALA A 67 -9.57 -26.66 -0.71
C ALA A 67 -9.15 -26.05 -2.04
N ASN A 68 -9.87 -25.03 -2.52
CA ASN A 68 -9.52 -24.30 -3.73
C ASN A 68 -8.18 -23.56 -3.59
N LEU A 69 -7.98 -22.89 -2.45
CA LEU A 69 -6.70 -22.23 -2.19
C LEU A 69 -5.55 -23.24 -2.14
N LEU A 70 -5.76 -24.40 -1.47
CA LEU A 70 -4.75 -25.47 -1.43
C LEU A 70 -4.41 -25.97 -2.82
N GLY A 71 -5.39 -26.18 -3.71
CA GLY A 71 -5.18 -26.51 -5.11
C GLY A 71 -4.28 -25.49 -5.81
N CYS A 72 -4.62 -24.21 -5.68
CA CYS A 72 -3.84 -23.10 -6.26
C CYS A 72 -2.42 -23.01 -5.71
N VAL A 73 -2.19 -23.40 -4.46
CA VAL A 73 -0.87 -23.30 -3.80
C VAL A 73 0.00 -24.53 -4.07
N ARG A 74 -0.59 -25.69 -4.39
CA ARG A 74 0.17 -26.91 -4.67
C ARG A 74 0.69 -27.03 -6.10
N GLU A 75 -0.01 -26.44 -7.07
CA GLU A 75 0.37 -26.53 -8.48
C GLU A 75 1.68 -25.81 -8.80
N PRO A 76 1.90 -24.54 -8.38
CA PRO A 76 3.17 -23.87 -8.58
C PRO A 76 4.21 -24.38 -7.57
N ASP A 77 5.42 -24.60 -8.03
CA ASP A 77 6.55 -25.01 -7.18
C ASP A 77 7.07 -23.80 -6.38
N PHE A 78 6.37 -23.46 -5.28
CA PHE A 78 6.76 -22.38 -4.37
C PHE A 78 7.95 -22.83 -3.51
N GLN A 79 8.99 -21.99 -3.47
CA GLN A 79 10.16 -22.18 -2.62
C GLN A 79 10.01 -21.50 -1.26
N ALA A 80 9.20 -20.46 -1.17
CA ALA A 80 8.93 -19.76 0.09
C ALA A 80 7.49 -19.26 0.17
N CYS A 81 7.00 -19.12 1.41
CA CYS A 81 5.73 -18.49 1.73
C CYS A 81 5.96 -17.47 2.85
N LEU A 82 5.50 -16.23 2.65
CA LEU A 82 5.38 -15.23 3.69
C LEU A 82 3.93 -15.21 4.15
N ASN A 83 3.71 -15.73 5.36
CA ASN A 83 2.38 -15.87 5.93
C ASN A 83 2.12 -14.79 6.98
N PHE A 84 1.31 -13.80 6.63
CA PHE A 84 0.86 -12.72 7.53
C PHE A 84 -0.48 -13.03 8.21
N ALA A 85 -1.09 -14.15 7.88
CA ALA A 85 -2.31 -14.63 8.50
C ALA A 85 -2.01 -15.57 9.66
N SER A 86 -3.02 -15.91 10.44
CA SER A 86 -2.96 -16.87 11.53
C SER A 86 -4.20 -17.76 11.53
N GLY A 87 -4.10 -18.91 12.14
CA GLY A 87 -5.22 -19.83 12.30
C GLY A 87 -4.89 -21.27 11.94
N TRP A 88 -5.58 -22.21 12.58
CA TRP A 88 -5.31 -23.64 12.44
C TRP A 88 -5.52 -24.16 11.01
N ASN A 89 -6.59 -23.70 10.34
CA ASN A 89 -6.87 -24.11 8.96
C ASN A 89 -5.75 -23.70 8.00
N LEU A 90 -5.16 -22.52 8.22
CA LEU A 90 -4.05 -22.03 7.44
C LEU A 90 -2.78 -22.83 7.66
N ASP A 91 -2.49 -23.17 8.92
CA ASP A 91 -1.36 -24.01 9.26
C ASP A 91 -1.49 -25.40 8.64
N LEU A 92 -2.70 -25.98 8.64
CA LEU A 92 -2.98 -27.24 7.97
C LEU A 92 -2.74 -27.12 6.45
N LEU A 93 -3.27 -26.06 5.81
CA LEU A 93 -3.06 -25.78 4.39
C LEU A 93 -1.56 -25.71 4.06
N LEU A 94 -0.81 -24.91 4.83
CA LEU A 94 0.63 -24.75 4.63
C LEU A 94 1.42 -26.03 4.86
N SER A 95 1.02 -26.86 5.82
CA SER A 95 1.65 -28.17 6.04
C SER A 95 1.43 -29.12 4.84
N LEU A 96 0.28 -29.03 4.17
CA LEU A 96 -0.07 -29.83 3.01
C LEU A 96 0.47 -29.23 1.69
N SER A 97 0.93 -28.00 1.69
CA SER A 97 1.42 -27.31 0.49
C SER A 97 2.80 -27.76 0.03
N HIS A 98 3.57 -28.41 0.88
CA HIS A 98 4.97 -28.81 0.65
C HIS A 98 5.96 -27.64 0.43
N ILE A 99 5.58 -26.40 0.70
CA ILE A 99 6.48 -25.25 0.61
C ILE A 99 7.58 -25.37 1.68
N PRO A 100 8.86 -25.39 1.31
CA PRO A 100 9.93 -25.68 2.26
C PRO A 100 10.17 -24.55 3.28
N VAL A 101 10.14 -23.28 2.84
CA VAL A 101 10.36 -22.13 3.71
C VAL A 101 9.03 -21.42 3.97
N ARG A 102 8.57 -21.49 5.20
CA ARG A 102 7.29 -20.86 5.63
C ARG A 102 7.57 -19.88 6.75
N VAL A 103 7.64 -18.59 6.37
CA VAL A 103 7.91 -17.48 7.28
C VAL A 103 6.60 -17.01 7.89
N ALA A 104 6.50 -17.05 9.21
CA ALA A 104 5.29 -16.64 9.94
C ALA A 104 5.62 -16.15 11.35
N ARG A 105 4.66 -15.48 11.99
CA ARG A 105 4.78 -15.07 13.40
C ARG A 105 4.49 -16.20 14.40
N GLY A 106 4.13 -17.38 13.92
CA GLY A 106 3.81 -18.55 14.73
C GLY A 106 3.03 -19.58 13.93
N GLY A 107 2.50 -20.57 14.61
CA GLY A 107 1.78 -21.69 14.01
C GLY A 107 2.63 -22.94 13.87
N PHE A 108 1.98 -24.12 13.84
CA PHE A 108 2.71 -25.40 13.75
C PHE A 108 3.30 -25.67 12.36
N SER A 109 2.83 -24.97 11.34
CA SER A 109 3.37 -25.08 9.98
C SER A 109 4.61 -24.21 9.76
N CYS A 110 4.90 -23.26 10.65
CA CYS A 110 5.98 -22.31 10.51
C CYS A 110 7.35 -23.02 10.54
N THR A 111 8.20 -22.75 9.53
CA THR A 111 9.59 -23.25 9.50
C THR A 111 10.63 -22.19 9.79
N ALA A 112 10.24 -20.92 9.68
CA ALA A 112 11.11 -19.76 9.89
C ALA A 112 10.34 -18.69 10.69
N PRO A 113 10.37 -18.75 12.04
CA PRO A 113 9.58 -17.87 12.88
C PRO A 113 10.10 -16.44 12.89
N VAL A 114 9.16 -15.49 12.91
CA VAL A 114 9.40 -14.06 13.13
C VAL A 114 8.73 -13.67 14.44
N ALA A 115 9.37 -12.82 15.25
CA ALA A 115 8.79 -12.37 16.52
C ALA A 115 7.43 -11.70 16.30
N ALA A 116 6.51 -11.90 17.27
CA ALA A 116 5.12 -11.46 17.13
C ALA A 116 4.97 -9.94 16.96
N ASP A 117 5.84 -9.17 17.63
CA ASP A 117 5.92 -7.71 17.64
C ASP A 117 6.86 -7.13 16.57
N ALA A 118 7.58 -7.98 15.83
CA ALA A 118 8.53 -7.52 14.83
C ALA A 118 7.82 -6.80 13.66
N PRO A 119 8.46 -5.77 13.09
CA PRO A 119 7.92 -5.09 11.92
C PRO A 119 7.85 -6.04 10.71
N ALA A 120 7.07 -5.65 9.70
CA ALA A 120 6.85 -6.50 8.50
C ALA A 120 8.16 -6.86 7.79
N GLU A 121 9.14 -5.97 7.80
CA GLU A 121 10.47 -6.15 7.18
C GLU A 121 11.24 -7.35 7.76
N ALA A 122 10.93 -7.73 9.00
CA ALA A 122 11.54 -8.89 9.62
C ALA A 122 11.24 -10.21 8.88
N PHE A 123 10.17 -10.26 8.07
CA PHE A 123 9.84 -11.41 7.22
C PHE A 123 10.86 -11.64 6.10
N LEU A 124 11.70 -10.66 5.79
CA LEU A 124 12.76 -10.78 4.79
C LEU A 124 14.01 -11.51 5.32
N LYS A 125 14.29 -11.41 6.62
CA LYS A 125 15.49 -11.99 7.23
C LYS A 125 15.68 -13.49 6.98
N PRO A 126 14.64 -14.35 7.11
CA PRO A 126 14.79 -15.79 6.82
C PRO A 126 15.09 -16.10 5.36
N LEU A 127 14.87 -15.15 4.45
CA LEU A 127 15.22 -15.26 3.04
C LEU A 127 16.62 -14.70 2.73
N GLY A 128 17.37 -14.27 3.75
CA GLY A 128 18.69 -13.65 3.60
C GLY A 128 18.63 -12.21 3.07
N LEU A 129 17.47 -11.56 3.12
CA LEU A 129 17.25 -10.23 2.62
C LEU A 129 17.20 -9.20 3.76
N GLN A 130 17.62 -8.00 3.44
CA GLN A 130 17.42 -6.83 4.29
C GLN A 130 16.44 -5.87 3.62
N SER A 131 15.61 -5.22 4.42
CA SER A 131 14.78 -4.14 3.92
C SER A 131 15.64 -2.88 3.85
N ASP A 132 16.06 -2.53 2.66
CA ASP A 132 16.33 -1.13 2.36
C ASP A 132 14.97 -0.51 2.08
N GLN A 133 14.67 0.67 2.64
CA GLN A 133 13.42 1.39 2.42
C GLN A 133 13.33 1.92 0.97
N GLU A 134 13.65 1.07 0.01
CA GLU A 134 13.68 1.46 -1.38
C GLU A 134 12.27 1.64 -1.94
N GLN A 135 12.18 2.56 -2.86
CA GLN A 135 10.96 2.91 -3.56
C GLN A 135 10.31 1.69 -4.21
N VAL A 136 9.07 1.46 -3.86
CA VAL A 136 8.23 0.48 -4.54
C VAL A 136 7.93 1.03 -5.94
N CYS A 137 8.45 0.39 -6.98
CA CYS A 137 8.09 0.76 -8.35
C CYS A 137 6.77 0.09 -8.73
N ILE A 138 5.70 0.86 -8.78
CA ILE A 138 4.42 0.41 -9.30
C ILE A 138 4.29 0.75 -10.79
N SER A 139 3.58 -0.10 -11.53
CA SER A 139 3.28 0.09 -12.94
C SER A 139 1.82 0.46 -13.12
N LEU A 140 1.57 1.67 -13.59
CA LEU A 140 0.22 2.17 -13.85
C LEU A 140 -0.14 2.03 -15.33
N PRO A 141 -1.38 1.63 -15.65
CA PRO A 141 -1.86 1.62 -17.02
C PRO A 141 -1.79 3.02 -17.63
N PRO A 142 -1.21 3.20 -18.85
CA PRO A 142 -1.10 4.51 -19.49
C PRO A 142 -2.43 5.25 -19.60
N LYS A 143 -3.51 4.54 -19.93
CA LYS A 143 -4.87 5.09 -20.00
C LYS A 143 -5.34 5.69 -18.68
N ALA A 144 -4.98 5.09 -17.53
CA ALA A 144 -5.35 5.62 -16.22
C ALA A 144 -4.61 6.94 -15.93
N LEU A 145 -3.34 7.02 -16.30
CA LEU A 145 -2.54 8.25 -16.19
C LEU A 145 -3.06 9.37 -17.11
N GLU A 146 -3.40 9.05 -18.36
CA GLU A 146 -4.00 10.00 -19.28
C GLU A 146 -5.34 10.53 -18.76
N GLN A 147 -6.20 9.66 -18.26
CA GLN A 147 -7.47 10.04 -17.63
C GLN A 147 -7.28 10.89 -16.38
N ALA A 148 -6.28 10.60 -15.56
CA ALA A 148 -5.97 11.41 -14.39
C ALA A 148 -5.53 12.82 -14.82
N ARG A 149 -4.62 12.90 -15.80
CA ARG A 149 -4.10 14.19 -16.33
C ARG A 149 -5.18 15.02 -17.00
N SER A 150 -6.08 14.40 -17.77
CA SER A 150 -7.17 15.12 -18.46
C SER A 150 -8.19 15.75 -17.51
N LYS A 151 -8.23 15.30 -16.26
CA LYS A 151 -9.13 15.83 -15.21
C LYS A 151 -8.44 16.87 -14.31
N GLN A 152 -7.18 17.16 -14.53
CA GLN A 152 -6.46 18.16 -13.73
C GLN A 152 -6.97 19.56 -14.04
N PRO A 153 -6.93 20.49 -13.06
CA PRO A 153 -7.21 21.91 -13.29
C PRO A 153 -6.27 22.46 -14.36
N ALA A 154 -6.80 23.35 -15.21
CA ALA A 154 -5.98 24.04 -16.23
C ALA A 154 -4.89 24.90 -15.57
N GLY A 155 -3.73 24.97 -16.20
CA GLY A 155 -2.57 25.75 -15.74
C GLY A 155 -1.26 24.98 -15.84
N ASP A 156 -0.14 25.69 -15.82
CA ASP A 156 1.21 25.12 -16.02
C ASP A 156 2.02 25.02 -14.71
N GLY A 157 1.48 25.55 -13.60
CA GLY A 157 2.15 25.49 -12.30
C GLY A 157 2.03 24.13 -11.61
N PRO A 158 2.73 23.93 -10.48
CA PRO A 158 2.73 22.67 -9.77
C PRO A 158 1.34 22.30 -9.26
N LEU A 159 1.01 21.01 -9.31
CA LEU A 159 -0.24 20.43 -8.84
C LEU A 159 -0.06 19.81 -7.46
N LEU A 160 -0.73 20.39 -6.48
CA LEU A 160 -0.87 19.81 -5.14
C LEU A 160 -2.17 19.03 -5.05
N LEU A 161 -2.08 17.74 -4.75
CA LEU A 161 -3.25 16.89 -4.52
C LEU A 161 -3.56 16.82 -3.03
N LEU A 162 -4.82 17.06 -2.68
CA LEU A 162 -5.33 17.02 -1.31
C LEU A 162 -6.11 15.72 -1.11
N ALA A 163 -5.70 14.92 -0.14
CA ALA A 163 -6.28 13.61 0.14
C ALA A 163 -6.81 13.50 1.57
N PRO A 164 -8.01 14.08 1.86
CA PRO A 164 -8.66 13.97 3.16
C PRO A 164 -9.08 12.51 3.44
N SER A 165 -9.02 12.11 4.71
CA SER A 165 -9.44 10.77 5.17
C SER A 165 -10.95 10.60 5.21
N GLN A 166 -11.71 11.68 5.17
CA GLN A 166 -13.16 11.71 5.31
C GLN A 166 -13.69 11.10 6.63
N THR A 167 -12.84 11.04 7.65
CA THR A 167 -13.24 10.59 8.99
C THR A 167 -13.68 11.79 9.85
N PRO A 168 -14.49 11.58 10.90
CA PRO A 168 -14.89 12.67 11.81
C PRO A 168 -13.71 13.35 12.53
N GLN A 169 -12.58 12.68 12.65
CA GLN A 169 -11.36 13.20 13.25
C GLN A 169 -10.42 13.88 12.26
N ASP A 170 -10.84 14.02 11.01
CA ASP A 170 -10.03 14.64 9.96
C ASP A 170 -9.87 16.15 10.19
N TRP A 171 -8.96 16.76 9.47
CA TRP A 171 -8.79 18.20 9.39
C TRP A 171 -10.09 18.85 8.87
N SER A 172 -10.49 19.95 9.47
CA SER A 172 -11.79 20.55 9.12
C SER A 172 -11.81 21.03 7.66
N GLU A 173 -12.99 21.06 7.07
CA GLU A 173 -13.18 21.55 5.71
C GLU A 173 -12.68 23.00 5.54
N GLN A 174 -12.78 23.80 6.60
CA GLN A 174 -12.24 25.17 6.62
C GLN A 174 -10.71 25.19 6.46
N HIS A 175 -10.01 24.26 7.13
CA HIS A 175 -8.56 24.16 7.02
C HIS A 175 -8.13 23.66 5.62
N TRP A 176 -8.84 22.69 5.03
CA TRP A 176 -8.58 22.25 3.67
C TRP A 176 -8.76 23.36 2.66
N SER A 177 -9.85 24.16 2.78
CA SER A 177 -10.09 25.31 1.90
C SER A 177 -9.06 26.41 2.10
N ALA A 178 -8.67 26.70 3.33
CA ALA A 178 -7.63 27.68 3.63
C ALA A 178 -6.26 27.26 3.06
N LEU A 179 -5.95 25.94 3.07
CA LEU A 179 -4.75 25.44 2.42
C LEU A 179 -4.80 25.64 0.90
N GLU A 180 -5.92 25.37 0.24
CA GLU A 180 -6.09 25.62 -1.20
C GLU A 180 -5.86 27.10 -1.55
N GLU A 181 -6.43 28.01 -0.78
CA GLU A 181 -6.25 29.46 -0.97
C GLU A 181 -4.80 29.89 -0.75
N ALA A 182 -4.17 29.41 0.31
CA ALA A 182 -2.77 29.70 0.61
C ALA A 182 -1.82 29.24 -0.51
N VAL A 183 -2.02 28.02 -1.04
CA VAL A 183 -1.23 27.49 -2.14
C VAL A 183 -1.40 28.34 -3.41
N ARG A 184 -2.64 28.69 -3.78
CA ARG A 184 -2.91 29.56 -4.93
C ARG A 184 -2.32 30.95 -4.80
N GLY A 185 -2.31 31.48 -3.56
CA GLY A 185 -1.78 32.83 -3.30
C GLY A 185 -0.25 32.91 -3.21
N ARG A 186 0.40 31.83 -2.73
CA ARG A 186 1.86 31.82 -2.47
C ARG A 186 2.68 31.17 -3.60
N ILE A 187 2.08 30.26 -4.38
CA ILE A 187 2.74 29.59 -5.49
C ILE A 187 2.22 30.14 -6.81
N THR A 188 3.08 30.77 -7.59
CA THR A 188 2.72 31.28 -8.92
C THR A 188 2.21 30.15 -9.82
N GLY A 189 0.94 30.25 -10.25
CA GLY A 189 0.28 29.23 -11.04
C GLY A 189 -0.05 27.94 -10.27
N GLY A 190 0.11 27.91 -8.94
CA GLY A 190 -0.15 26.74 -8.11
C GLY A 190 -1.58 26.23 -8.29
N ARG A 191 -1.70 24.93 -8.54
CA ARG A 191 -2.97 24.23 -8.73
C ARG A 191 -3.23 23.31 -7.55
N CYS A 192 -4.47 23.28 -7.09
CA CYS A 192 -4.94 22.34 -6.08
C CYS A 192 -6.07 21.51 -6.63
N GLN A 193 -6.06 20.23 -6.32
CA GLN A 193 -7.14 19.30 -6.63
C GLN A 193 -7.35 18.37 -5.45
N ARG A 194 -8.60 18.04 -5.15
CA ARG A 194 -8.92 16.99 -4.19
C ARG A 194 -8.88 15.63 -4.85
N LEU A 195 -8.39 14.63 -4.12
CA LEU A 195 -8.40 13.25 -4.55
C LEU A 195 -9.85 12.79 -4.78
N GLN A 196 -10.14 12.42 -6.02
CA GLN A 196 -11.48 11.95 -6.37
C GLN A 196 -11.64 10.48 -5.97
N SER A 197 -12.84 10.13 -5.51
CA SER A 197 -13.22 8.74 -5.27
C SER A 197 -13.16 7.93 -6.58
N GLY A 198 -12.80 6.65 -6.45
CA GLY A 198 -12.71 5.76 -7.59
C GLY A 198 -12.01 4.46 -7.23
N SER A 199 -11.69 3.65 -8.22
CA SER A 199 -10.89 2.44 -8.02
C SER A 199 -9.47 2.80 -7.53
N ILE A 200 -8.80 1.84 -6.87
CA ILE A 200 -7.41 2.01 -6.41
C ILE A 200 -6.51 2.46 -7.55
N VAL A 201 -6.66 1.88 -8.75
CA VAL A 201 -5.89 2.25 -9.93
C VAL A 201 -6.10 3.72 -10.33
N GLN A 202 -7.35 4.21 -10.27
CA GLN A 202 -7.68 5.59 -10.58
C GLN A 202 -7.13 6.57 -9.53
N GLN A 203 -7.27 6.24 -8.26
CA GLN A 203 -6.71 7.04 -7.17
C GLN A 203 -5.19 7.09 -7.25
N THR A 204 -4.54 5.95 -7.47
CA THR A 204 -3.10 5.87 -7.63
C THR A 204 -2.61 6.67 -8.84
N ALA A 205 -3.35 6.66 -9.95
CA ALA A 205 -3.01 7.45 -11.14
C ALA A 205 -3.14 8.95 -10.89
N GLN A 206 -4.14 9.41 -10.11
CA GLN A 206 -4.25 10.80 -9.70
C GLN A 206 -3.05 11.22 -8.83
N LEU A 207 -2.70 10.39 -7.83
CA LEU A 207 -1.56 10.63 -6.95
C LEU A 207 -0.25 10.67 -7.74
N ALA A 208 -0.02 9.72 -8.63
CA ALA A 208 1.17 9.66 -9.49
C ALA A 208 1.29 10.83 -10.50
N SER A 209 0.21 11.54 -10.75
CA SER A 209 0.17 12.67 -11.69
C SER A 209 0.31 14.02 -10.98
N ALA A 210 0.48 14.05 -9.65
CA ALA A 210 0.67 15.25 -8.86
C ALA A 210 2.14 15.51 -8.59
N ASP A 211 2.50 16.77 -8.37
CA ASP A 211 3.85 17.18 -7.97
C ASP A 211 4.08 17.03 -6.46
N GLY A 212 3.00 17.09 -5.69
CA GLY A 212 3.00 16.85 -4.24
C GLY A 212 1.63 16.45 -3.72
N VAL A 213 1.61 15.83 -2.56
CA VAL A 213 0.38 15.36 -1.90
C VAL A 213 0.35 15.83 -0.46
N VAL A 214 -0.78 16.36 -0.03
CA VAL A 214 -1.09 16.57 1.40
C VAL A 214 -2.20 15.60 1.77
N SER A 215 -1.95 14.76 2.77
CA SER A 215 -2.88 13.70 3.10
C SER A 215 -3.08 13.51 4.59
N SER A 216 -4.32 13.30 4.99
CA SER A 216 -4.71 12.74 6.29
C SER A 216 -5.08 11.25 6.19
N SER A 217 -5.14 10.70 4.98
CA SER A 217 -5.44 9.29 4.72
C SER A 217 -4.15 8.46 4.66
N SER A 218 -4.01 7.45 5.53
CA SER A 218 -2.88 6.50 5.51
C SER A 218 -2.77 5.76 4.19
N VAL A 219 -3.91 5.41 3.58
CA VAL A 219 -3.96 4.72 2.28
C VAL A 219 -3.46 5.63 1.16
N ALA A 220 -3.95 6.87 1.08
CA ALA A 220 -3.50 7.81 0.05
C ALA A 220 -2.02 8.16 0.20
N SER A 221 -1.54 8.36 1.44
CA SER A 221 -0.13 8.56 1.74
C SER A 221 0.74 7.39 1.28
N GLY A 222 0.32 6.16 1.59
CA GLY A 222 1.02 4.95 1.19
C GLY A 222 1.08 4.80 -0.34
N LEU A 223 -0.03 5.02 -1.04
CA LEU A 223 -0.08 4.99 -2.51
C LEU A 223 0.82 6.04 -3.14
N ALA A 224 0.81 7.28 -2.62
CA ALA A 224 1.65 8.37 -3.14
C ALA A 224 3.15 8.07 -2.96
N LYS A 225 3.54 7.53 -1.80
CA LYS A 225 4.91 7.05 -1.55
C LYS A 225 5.32 5.97 -2.55
N CYS A 226 4.45 5.00 -2.83
CA CYS A 226 4.69 3.96 -3.84
C CYS A 226 4.85 4.54 -5.26
N CYS A 227 4.28 5.72 -5.54
CA CYS A 227 4.46 6.45 -6.79
C CYS A 227 5.73 7.32 -6.83
N GLY A 228 6.46 7.43 -5.72
CA GLY A 228 7.61 8.33 -5.60
C GLY A 228 7.25 9.82 -5.50
N VAL A 229 6.00 10.14 -5.15
CA VAL A 229 5.53 11.53 -5.00
C VAL A 229 5.80 12.01 -3.58
N SER A 230 6.25 13.26 -3.44
CA SER A 230 6.42 13.90 -2.12
C SER A 230 5.10 14.00 -1.38
N VAL A 231 5.07 13.54 -0.13
CA VAL A 231 3.86 13.52 0.70
C VAL A 231 4.07 14.25 2.01
N VAL A 232 3.17 15.16 2.31
CA VAL A 232 3.02 15.76 3.64
C VAL A 232 1.89 15.02 4.37
N GLU A 233 2.27 14.20 5.34
CA GLU A 233 1.33 13.42 6.14
C GLU A 233 0.88 14.22 7.37
N LEU A 234 -0.39 14.62 7.40
CA LEU A 234 -0.92 15.42 8.49
C LEU A 234 -0.87 14.69 9.83
N GLN A 235 -1.05 13.37 9.84
CA GLN A 235 -0.95 12.55 11.07
C GLN A 235 0.46 12.56 11.68
N GLN A 236 1.50 12.57 10.85
CA GLN A 236 2.89 12.69 11.31
C GLN A 236 3.18 14.10 11.83
N LEU A 237 2.69 15.12 11.13
CA LEU A 237 2.85 16.52 11.58
C LEU A 237 2.11 16.80 12.89
N ALA A 238 0.97 16.17 13.11
CA ALA A 238 0.21 16.31 14.35
C ALA A 238 0.92 15.68 15.56
N ALA A 239 1.91 14.80 15.36
CA ALA A 239 2.73 14.18 16.40
C ALA A 239 1.91 13.62 17.59
N GLY A 240 0.75 13.01 17.29
CA GLY A 240 -0.16 12.44 18.29
C GLY A 240 -1.23 13.41 18.82
N GLN A 241 -1.24 14.67 18.38
CA GLN A 241 -2.35 15.59 18.65
C GLN A 241 -3.53 15.31 17.71
N ALA A 242 -4.72 15.79 18.07
CA ALA A 242 -5.87 15.73 17.17
C ALA A 242 -5.62 16.56 15.91
N LEU A 243 -5.92 16.02 14.73
CA LEU A 243 -5.74 16.72 13.45
C LEU A 243 -6.47 18.07 13.40
N ALA A 244 -7.64 18.15 14.04
CA ALA A 244 -8.39 19.41 14.14
C ALA A 244 -7.61 20.56 14.78
N GLN A 245 -6.58 20.27 15.57
CA GLN A 245 -5.73 21.26 16.24
C GLN A 245 -4.45 21.59 15.46
N LEU A 246 -4.17 20.90 14.35
CA LEU A 246 -2.98 21.11 13.55
C LEU A 246 -3.08 22.48 12.84
N PRO A 247 -2.16 23.44 13.12
CA PRO A 247 -2.19 24.75 12.48
C PRO A 247 -1.84 24.66 10.99
N LEU A 248 -2.53 25.46 10.19
CA LEU A 248 -2.24 25.58 8.74
C LEU A 248 -0.78 25.93 8.46
N GLU A 249 -0.19 26.82 9.27
CA GLU A 249 1.21 27.26 9.11
C GLU A 249 2.21 26.09 9.23
N SER A 250 1.92 25.09 10.05
CA SER A 250 2.76 23.89 10.14
C SER A 250 2.78 23.09 8.82
N VAL A 251 1.62 23.02 8.16
CA VAL A 251 1.49 22.34 6.86
C VAL A 251 2.19 23.13 5.76
N LEU A 252 2.01 24.46 5.73
CA LEU A 252 2.67 25.36 4.79
C LEU A 252 4.20 25.31 4.93
N LYS A 253 4.69 25.26 6.16
CA LYS A 253 6.13 25.09 6.45
C LYS A 253 6.64 23.74 5.95
N ALA A 254 5.88 22.65 6.15
CA ALA A 254 6.25 21.33 5.65
C ALA A 254 6.25 21.25 4.11
N LEU A 255 5.41 22.06 3.45
CA LEU A 255 5.40 22.22 1.99
C LEU A 255 6.53 23.15 1.47
N GLY A 256 7.24 23.85 2.35
CA GLY A 256 8.27 24.82 1.96
C GLY A 256 7.73 26.14 1.40
N ILE A 257 6.48 26.49 1.71
CA ILE A 257 5.77 27.69 1.22
C ILE A 257 5.30 28.62 2.36
N ALA A 258 5.91 28.51 3.51
CA ALA A 258 5.60 29.31 4.69
C ALA A 258 6.05 30.76 4.54
#